data_8a239925b61515a28260736e7c5fb425
#
_entry.id   8a239925b61515a28260736e7c5fb425
#
_cell.length_a   1.000
_cell.length_b   1.000
_cell.length_c   1.000
_cell.angle_alpha   90.00
_cell.angle_beta   90.00
_cell.angle_gamma   90.00
#
_symmetry.space_group_name_H-M   'P 1'
#
loop_
_entity.id
_entity.type
_entity.pdbx_description
1 polymer ?
#
loop_
_entity_poly.entity_id
_entity_poly.type
_entity_poly.pdbx_seq_one_letter_code
_entity_poly.pdbx_strand_id
1 'polypeptide(L)'
;MSKPTTLLEGLCGHALSLGVDWIEVEYKDGREWVFAFKGGAGFGIGNYKSSSAEARELRQNLYAAARKPVRTVLGGRLSILKIRIFDSFGEDAFEVTIEPIPRRDPCMAPPFTTKQGQYLAFIYHYSKIHGKTPAESDLQRYFQVPPPSVHEMIKTLELNGLIERKPGQGRSIRLLVQPEHLPALR
;
A
#
# COMPACT_ATOMS: atom_id res chain seq x y z
N MET A 1 11.44 3.45 14.21
CA MET A 1 11.28 2.06 14.68
C MET A 1 10.40 1.35 13.65
N SER A 2 10.91 0.33 12.97
CA SER A 2 10.13 -0.46 12.03
C SER A 2 9.04 -1.21 12.80
N LYS A 3 7.81 -1.19 12.29
CA LYS A 3 6.71 -1.98 12.83
C LYS A 3 7.11 -3.47 12.76
N PRO A 4 6.86 -4.28 13.80
CA PRO A 4 7.16 -5.71 13.73
C PRO A 4 6.39 -6.34 12.56
N THR A 5 7.09 -7.13 11.77
CA THR A 5 6.49 -7.86 10.63
C THR A 5 5.55 -8.92 11.18
N THR A 6 4.29 -8.91 10.74
CA THR A 6 3.31 -9.94 11.12
C THR A 6 3.65 -11.28 10.46
N LEU A 7 3.13 -12.39 11.00
CA LEU A 7 3.32 -13.72 10.40
C LEU A 7 2.83 -13.75 8.95
N LEU A 8 1.68 -13.14 8.67
CA LEU A 8 1.14 -13.02 7.31
C LEU A 8 2.11 -12.28 6.36
N GLU A 9 2.66 -11.15 6.81
CA GLU A 9 3.64 -10.40 6.01
C GLU A 9 4.93 -11.19 5.77
N GLY A 10 5.39 -11.96 6.77
CA GLY A 10 6.53 -12.86 6.63
C GLY A 10 6.30 -13.94 5.58
N LEU A 11 5.14 -14.62 5.63
CA LEU A 11 4.74 -15.63 4.64
C LEU A 11 4.61 -15.04 3.23
N CYS A 12 3.98 -13.88 3.10
CA CYS A 12 3.87 -13.17 1.81
C CYS A 12 5.25 -12.74 1.28
N GLY A 13 6.15 -12.30 2.13
CA GLY A 13 7.52 -11.94 1.74
C GLY A 13 8.31 -13.16 1.25
N HIS A 14 8.18 -14.30 1.91
CA HIS A 14 8.77 -15.56 1.47
C HIS A 14 8.17 -16.02 0.14
N ALA A 15 6.86 -16.01 0.00
CA ALA A 15 6.17 -16.35 -1.23
C ALA A 15 6.64 -15.49 -2.43
N LEU A 16 6.78 -14.17 -2.23
CA LEU A 16 7.35 -13.27 -3.25
C LEU A 16 8.76 -13.67 -3.67
N SER A 17 9.61 -14.12 -2.74
CA SER A 17 10.98 -14.55 -3.06
C SER A 17 11.01 -15.81 -3.94
N LEU A 18 9.97 -16.64 -3.85
CA LEU A 18 9.78 -17.83 -4.66
C LEU A 18 9.13 -17.54 -6.02
N GLY A 19 8.67 -16.30 -6.23
CA GLY A 19 7.99 -15.86 -7.45
C GLY A 19 6.66 -16.57 -7.67
N VAL A 20 5.87 -16.75 -6.61
CA VAL A 20 4.55 -17.40 -6.67
C VAL A 20 3.46 -16.42 -7.07
N ASP A 21 2.35 -16.94 -7.57
CA ASP A 21 1.21 -16.16 -8.05
C ASP A 21 0.28 -15.77 -6.90
N TRP A 22 0.00 -16.70 -5.98
CA TRP A 22 -0.80 -16.48 -4.76
C TRP A 22 -0.41 -17.48 -3.67
N ILE A 23 -0.89 -17.25 -2.44
CA ILE A 23 -0.84 -18.21 -1.34
C ILE A 23 -2.25 -18.55 -0.89
N GLU A 24 -2.42 -19.77 -0.40
CA GLU A 24 -3.67 -20.29 0.14
C GLU A 24 -3.45 -20.78 1.56
N VAL A 25 -4.38 -20.46 2.47
CA VAL A 25 -4.36 -20.92 3.85
C VAL A 25 -5.62 -21.72 4.08
N GLU A 26 -5.44 -22.98 4.39
CA GLU A 26 -6.53 -23.92 4.66
C GLU A 26 -6.41 -24.55 6.04
N TYR A 27 -7.56 -24.78 6.69
CA TYR A 27 -7.63 -25.60 7.88
C TYR A 27 -7.83 -27.07 7.50
N LYS A 28 -6.96 -27.95 8.02
CA LYS A 28 -7.11 -29.38 7.86
C LYS A 28 -6.45 -30.12 9.04
N ASP A 29 -7.17 -31.10 9.61
CA ASP A 29 -6.67 -31.98 10.66
C ASP A 29 -6.07 -31.23 11.87
N GLY A 30 -6.75 -30.16 12.34
CA GLY A 30 -6.31 -29.35 13.48
C GLY A 30 -5.10 -28.46 13.20
N ARG A 31 -4.81 -28.18 11.93
CA ARG A 31 -3.67 -27.37 11.49
C ARG A 31 -4.07 -26.37 10.42
N GLU A 32 -3.40 -25.24 10.43
CA GLU A 32 -3.41 -24.27 9.34
C GLU A 32 -2.29 -24.61 8.37
N TRP A 33 -2.63 -25.01 7.17
CA TRP A 33 -1.69 -25.28 6.09
C TRP A 33 -1.57 -24.04 5.21
N VAL A 34 -0.36 -23.69 4.85
CA VAL A 34 -0.08 -22.57 3.95
C VAL A 34 0.59 -23.11 2.70
N PHE A 35 -0.08 -22.96 1.58
CA PHE A 35 0.39 -23.37 0.26
C PHE A 35 0.72 -22.14 -0.57
N ALA A 36 1.75 -22.25 -1.38
CA ALA A 36 2.10 -21.27 -2.39
C ALA A 36 1.89 -21.88 -3.79
N PHE A 37 1.36 -21.10 -4.70
CA PHE A 37 1.00 -21.56 -6.05
C PHE A 37 1.79 -20.80 -7.11
N LYS A 38 2.33 -21.54 -8.08
CA LYS A 38 3.05 -21.01 -9.23
C LYS A 38 2.69 -21.81 -10.49
N GLY A 39 2.14 -21.13 -11.50
CA GLY A 39 1.75 -21.80 -12.75
C GLY A 39 0.76 -22.95 -12.55
N GLY A 40 -0.11 -22.89 -11.53
CA GLY A 40 -1.06 -23.93 -11.18
C GLY A 40 -0.52 -25.07 -10.30
N ALA A 41 0.78 -25.12 -10.01
CA ALA A 41 1.38 -26.08 -9.07
C ALA A 41 1.43 -25.49 -7.66
N GLY A 42 0.91 -26.23 -6.66
CA GLY A 42 0.92 -25.83 -5.24
C GLY A 42 2.01 -26.57 -4.45
N PHE A 43 2.66 -25.89 -3.51
CA PHE A 43 3.61 -26.48 -2.57
C PHE A 43 3.48 -25.83 -1.18
N GLY A 44 3.71 -26.63 -0.14
CA GLY A 44 3.58 -26.15 1.24
C GLY A 44 4.73 -25.24 1.64
N ILE A 45 4.40 -24.07 2.23
CA ILE A 45 5.38 -23.11 2.76
C ILE A 45 5.23 -22.86 4.26
N GLY A 46 4.18 -23.38 4.88
CA GLY A 46 3.93 -23.25 6.32
C GLY A 46 2.92 -24.25 6.82
N ASN A 47 3.02 -24.59 8.11
CA ASN A 47 2.10 -25.49 8.80
C ASN A 47 2.09 -25.15 10.29
N TYR A 48 0.93 -24.75 10.82
CA TYR A 48 0.76 -24.29 12.19
C TYR A 48 -0.34 -25.09 12.89
N LYS A 49 -0.14 -25.50 14.16
CA LYS A 49 -1.23 -26.07 14.96
C LYS A 49 -2.29 -25.00 15.19
N SER A 50 -3.56 -25.26 14.91
CA SER A 50 -4.65 -24.28 15.03
C SER A 50 -4.81 -23.71 16.45
N SER A 51 -4.38 -24.47 17.48
CA SER A 51 -4.33 -24.01 18.87
C SER A 51 -3.15 -23.12 19.19
N SER A 52 -2.17 -22.95 18.29
CA SER A 52 -0.98 -22.15 18.53
C SER A 52 -1.25 -20.65 18.49
N ALA A 53 -0.35 -19.86 19.05
CA ALA A 53 -0.44 -18.39 18.99
C ALA A 53 -0.27 -17.87 17.57
N GLU A 54 0.62 -18.49 16.81
CA GLU A 54 0.92 -18.16 15.41
C GLU A 54 -0.29 -18.38 14.49
N ALA A 55 -0.99 -19.51 14.65
CA ALA A 55 -2.20 -19.78 13.87
C ALA A 55 -3.31 -18.78 14.19
N ARG A 56 -3.48 -18.41 15.46
CA ARG A 56 -4.47 -17.40 15.87
C ARG A 56 -4.13 -16.01 15.31
N GLU A 57 -2.86 -15.61 15.37
CA GLU A 57 -2.39 -14.36 14.77
C GLU A 57 -2.64 -14.36 13.26
N LEU A 58 -2.27 -15.45 12.57
CA LEU A 58 -2.47 -15.58 11.13
C LEU A 58 -3.93 -15.42 10.75
N ARG A 59 -4.86 -16.15 11.41
CA ARG A 59 -6.31 -16.03 11.17
C ARG A 59 -6.81 -14.60 11.42
N GLN A 60 -6.43 -13.99 12.53
CA GLN A 60 -6.82 -12.60 12.83
C GLN A 60 -6.39 -11.64 11.72
N ASN A 61 -5.14 -11.76 11.25
CA ASN A 61 -4.61 -10.92 10.18
C ASN A 61 -5.32 -11.17 8.85
N LEU A 62 -5.65 -12.44 8.52
CA LEU A 62 -6.39 -12.81 7.33
C LEU A 62 -7.80 -12.22 7.31
N TYR A 63 -8.58 -12.40 8.39
CA TYR A 63 -9.93 -11.80 8.49
C TYR A 63 -9.90 -10.27 8.47
N ALA A 64 -8.92 -9.64 9.12
CA ALA A 64 -8.79 -8.18 9.11
C ALA A 64 -8.48 -7.66 7.70
N ALA A 65 -7.57 -8.33 6.98
CA ALA A 65 -7.15 -7.97 5.65
C ALA A 65 -8.19 -8.32 4.56
N ALA A 66 -9.04 -9.31 4.78
CA ALA A 66 -10.17 -9.63 3.90
C ALA A 66 -11.22 -8.51 3.87
N ARG A 67 -11.38 -7.79 4.98
CA ARG A 67 -12.30 -6.64 5.06
C ARG A 67 -11.78 -5.40 4.33
N LYS A 68 -10.45 -5.23 4.27
CA LYS A 68 -9.80 -4.08 3.65
C LYS A 68 -8.40 -4.46 3.17
N PRO A 69 -8.08 -4.26 1.88
CA PRO A 69 -6.75 -4.54 1.35
C PRO A 69 -5.64 -3.88 2.18
N VAL A 70 -4.61 -4.64 2.51
CA VAL A 70 -3.50 -4.17 3.34
C VAL A 70 -2.33 -3.76 2.45
N ARG A 71 -1.84 -2.54 2.64
CA ARG A 71 -0.58 -2.08 2.02
C ARG A 71 0.57 -2.36 2.97
N THR A 72 1.57 -3.07 2.48
CA THR A 72 2.75 -3.42 3.25
C THR A 72 4.00 -3.44 2.38
N VAL A 73 5.18 -3.44 3.00
CA VAL A 73 6.46 -3.53 2.30
C VAL A 73 6.99 -4.95 2.42
N LEU A 74 7.02 -5.68 1.32
CA LEU A 74 7.52 -7.04 1.23
C LEU A 74 8.80 -7.08 0.40
N GLY A 75 9.87 -7.60 0.96
CA GLY A 75 11.16 -7.65 0.26
C GLY A 75 11.64 -6.30 -0.29
N GLY A 76 11.36 -5.20 0.42
CA GLY A 76 11.69 -3.84 -0.02
C GLY A 76 10.80 -3.29 -1.13
N ARG A 77 9.69 -3.98 -1.49
CA ARG A 77 8.70 -3.53 -2.46
C ARG A 77 7.37 -3.24 -1.78
N LEU A 78 6.80 -2.08 -2.06
CA LEU A 78 5.44 -1.77 -1.65
C LEU A 78 4.47 -2.69 -2.39
N SER A 79 3.61 -3.37 -1.65
CA SER A 79 2.66 -4.37 -2.17
C SER A 79 1.29 -4.20 -1.52
N ILE A 80 0.26 -4.65 -2.22
CA ILE A 80 -1.11 -4.75 -1.71
C ILE A 80 -1.43 -6.22 -1.53
N LEU A 81 -1.87 -6.58 -0.32
CA LEU A 81 -2.45 -7.89 -0.04
C LEU A 81 -3.95 -7.81 -0.24
N LYS A 82 -4.49 -8.62 -1.13
CA LYS A 82 -5.92 -8.85 -1.32
C LYS A 82 -6.25 -10.25 -0.86
N ILE A 83 -7.26 -10.37 -0.02
CA ILE A 83 -7.64 -11.66 0.57
C ILE A 83 -9.08 -11.97 0.17
N ARG A 84 -9.29 -13.15 -0.36
CA ARG A 84 -10.59 -13.73 -0.65
C ARG A 84 -10.82 -14.90 0.32
N ILE A 85 -11.97 -14.90 0.98
CA ILE A 85 -12.41 -16.03 1.81
C ILE A 85 -13.27 -16.92 0.93
N PHE A 86 -13.07 -18.23 1.04
CA PHE A 86 -13.91 -19.23 0.39
C PHE A 86 -14.11 -20.44 1.31
N ASP A 87 -15.11 -21.24 1.02
CA ASP A 87 -15.37 -22.48 1.76
C ASP A 87 -14.48 -23.62 1.23
N SER A 88 -13.79 -24.28 2.14
CA SER A 88 -13.05 -25.52 1.88
C SER A 88 -13.48 -26.59 2.90
N PHE A 89 -14.33 -27.49 2.45
CA PHE A 89 -14.87 -28.59 3.25
C PHE A 89 -15.63 -28.15 4.53
N GLY A 90 -16.35 -27.02 4.46
CA GLY A 90 -17.14 -26.48 5.57
C GLY A 90 -16.33 -25.59 6.53
N GLU A 91 -15.10 -25.25 6.19
CA GLU A 91 -14.23 -24.35 6.94
C GLU A 91 -13.79 -23.17 6.06
N ASP A 92 -13.56 -22.01 6.70
CA ASP A 92 -13.04 -20.85 5.99
C ASP A 92 -11.60 -21.06 5.54
N ALA A 93 -11.38 -20.98 4.24
CA ALA A 93 -10.06 -20.93 3.60
C ALA A 93 -9.81 -19.55 3.00
N PHE A 94 -8.53 -19.20 2.83
CA PHE A 94 -8.12 -17.87 2.42
C PHE A 94 -7.18 -17.94 1.22
N GLU A 95 -7.54 -17.25 0.16
CA GLU A 95 -6.63 -16.97 -0.96
C GLU A 95 -6.04 -15.57 -0.78
N VAL A 96 -4.73 -15.48 -0.75
CA VAL A 96 -4.00 -14.22 -0.61
C VAL A 96 -3.25 -13.91 -1.90
N THR A 97 -3.71 -12.92 -2.62
CA THR A 97 -3.03 -12.38 -3.80
C THR A 97 -2.11 -11.24 -3.37
N ILE A 98 -0.86 -11.29 -3.84
CA ILE A 98 0.15 -10.28 -3.58
C ILE A 98 0.34 -9.45 -4.83
N GLU A 99 -0.19 -8.24 -4.84
CA GLU A 99 -0.01 -7.32 -5.97
C GLU A 99 1.15 -6.35 -5.65
N PRO A 100 2.31 -6.49 -6.30
CA PRO A 100 3.36 -5.50 -6.14
C PRO A 100 2.89 -4.17 -6.73
N ILE A 101 2.99 -3.11 -5.96
CA ILE A 101 2.81 -1.76 -6.51
C ILE A 101 4.06 -1.48 -7.33
N PRO A 102 3.95 -1.31 -8.65
CA PRO A 102 5.11 -1.11 -9.49
C PRO A 102 5.89 0.11 -8.99
N ARG A 103 7.20 -0.04 -8.81
CA ARG A 103 8.09 1.14 -8.73
C ARG A 103 7.90 1.84 -10.06
N ARG A 104 7.38 3.04 -10.00
CA ARG A 104 7.20 3.83 -11.22
C ARG A 104 8.56 4.18 -11.76
N ASP A 105 8.91 3.60 -12.91
CA ASP A 105 10.08 4.01 -13.66
C ASP A 105 9.96 5.48 -14.04
N PRO A 106 11.03 6.25 -13.90
CA PRO A 106 11.04 7.67 -14.27
C PRO A 106 10.67 7.93 -15.74
N CYS A 107 10.69 6.88 -16.58
CA CYS A 107 10.47 6.97 -18.02
C CYS A 107 9.01 6.76 -18.47
N MET A 108 8.07 6.44 -17.54
CA MET A 108 6.64 6.29 -17.88
C MET A 108 5.86 7.57 -17.61
N ALA A 109 4.70 7.72 -18.28
CA ALA A 109 3.79 8.87 -18.13
C ALA A 109 3.64 9.31 -16.67
N PRO A 110 3.50 10.61 -16.38
CA PRO A 110 3.52 11.14 -15.03
C PRO A 110 2.48 10.42 -14.16
N PRO A 111 2.87 10.02 -12.93
CA PRO A 111 2.08 9.18 -12.04
C PRO A 111 0.82 9.86 -11.49
N PHE A 112 0.40 10.93 -12.08
CA PHE A 112 -0.66 11.80 -11.60
C PHE A 112 -1.49 12.34 -12.77
N THR A 113 -2.75 12.68 -12.49
CA THR A 113 -3.61 13.36 -13.44
C THR A 113 -3.14 14.80 -13.67
N THR A 114 -3.60 15.45 -14.74
CA THR A 114 -3.28 16.87 -15.03
C THR A 114 -3.56 17.75 -13.81
N LYS A 115 -4.70 17.58 -13.14
CA LYS A 115 -5.06 18.36 -11.95
C LYS A 115 -4.12 18.09 -10.78
N GLN A 116 -3.79 16.85 -10.50
CA GLN A 116 -2.82 16.47 -9.46
C GLN A 116 -1.44 17.05 -9.77
N GLY A 117 -1.02 17.03 -11.04
CA GLY A 117 0.24 17.63 -11.49
C GLY A 117 0.33 19.13 -11.20
N GLN A 118 -0.76 19.86 -11.39
CA GLN A 118 -0.80 21.30 -11.06
C GLN A 118 -0.60 21.55 -9.56
N TYR A 119 -1.22 20.74 -8.69
CA TYR A 119 -1.02 20.83 -7.24
C TYR A 119 0.43 20.53 -6.84
N LEU A 120 1.04 19.50 -7.43
CA LEU A 120 2.43 19.15 -7.18
C LEU A 120 3.39 20.26 -7.68
N ALA A 121 3.14 20.81 -8.87
CA ALA A 121 3.90 21.91 -9.43
C ALA A 121 3.81 23.17 -8.53
N PHE A 122 2.61 23.51 -8.04
CA PHE A 122 2.43 24.62 -7.10
C PHE A 122 3.25 24.39 -5.82
N ILE A 123 3.15 23.21 -5.20
CA ILE A 123 3.91 22.89 -3.98
C ILE A 123 5.41 23.05 -4.22
N TYR A 124 5.92 22.60 -5.36
CA TYR A 124 7.32 22.72 -5.72
C TYR A 124 7.75 24.18 -5.86
N HIS A 125 7.06 24.97 -6.71
CA HIS A 125 7.42 26.35 -6.97
C HIS A 125 7.25 27.23 -5.73
N TYR A 126 6.17 27.05 -4.97
CA TYR A 126 5.97 27.76 -3.71
C TYR A 126 7.12 27.51 -2.73
N SER A 127 7.54 26.24 -2.60
CA SER A 127 8.65 25.88 -1.69
C SER A 127 9.97 26.49 -2.15
N LYS A 128 10.21 26.58 -3.46
CA LYS A 128 11.41 27.23 -4.02
C LYS A 128 11.43 28.72 -3.77
N ILE A 129 10.30 29.40 -3.93
CA ILE A 129 10.20 30.87 -3.80
C ILE A 129 10.24 31.29 -2.31
N HIS A 130 9.52 30.55 -1.45
CA HIS A 130 9.33 30.97 -0.06
C HIS A 130 10.22 30.25 0.96
N GLY A 131 11.05 29.29 0.53
CA GLY A 131 11.90 28.49 1.43
C GLY A 131 11.14 27.59 2.42
N LYS A 132 9.83 27.49 2.28
CA LYS A 132 8.93 26.68 3.11
C LYS A 132 7.77 26.14 2.29
N THR A 133 7.23 24.99 2.68
CA THR A 133 6.12 24.36 1.98
C THR A 133 4.80 25.13 2.19
N PRO A 134 3.89 25.11 1.20
CA PRO A 134 2.60 25.78 1.34
C PRO A 134 1.73 25.14 2.43
N ALA A 135 0.87 25.94 3.04
CA ALA A 135 -0.27 25.46 3.80
C ALA A 135 -1.45 25.12 2.87
N GLU A 136 -2.43 24.36 3.34
CA GLU A 136 -3.65 24.09 2.56
C GLU A 136 -4.39 25.39 2.17
N SER A 137 -4.34 26.42 3.01
CA SER A 137 -4.89 27.75 2.70
C SER A 137 -4.19 28.48 1.54
N ASP A 138 -2.91 28.24 1.34
CA ASP A 138 -2.17 28.81 0.21
C ASP A 138 -2.62 28.14 -1.11
N LEU A 139 -2.86 26.83 -1.08
CA LEU A 139 -3.43 26.06 -2.19
C LEU A 139 -4.88 26.49 -2.50
N GLN A 140 -5.71 26.67 -1.47
CA GLN A 140 -7.09 27.17 -1.61
C GLN A 140 -7.12 28.50 -2.36
N ARG A 141 -6.27 29.42 -1.94
CA ARG A 141 -6.18 30.77 -2.54
C ARG A 141 -5.72 30.70 -4.00
N TYR A 142 -4.72 29.89 -4.29
CA TYR A 142 -4.18 29.79 -5.64
C TYR A 142 -5.16 29.13 -6.61
N PHE A 143 -5.73 27.97 -6.22
CA PHE A 143 -6.63 27.22 -7.10
C PHE A 143 -8.09 27.69 -7.01
N GLN A 144 -8.40 28.64 -6.14
CA GLN A 144 -9.74 29.20 -5.94
C GLN A 144 -10.79 28.10 -5.67
N VAL A 145 -10.45 27.13 -4.84
CA VAL A 145 -11.32 26.00 -4.50
C VAL A 145 -11.64 25.96 -3.01
N PRO A 146 -12.79 25.39 -2.63
CA PRO A 146 -13.19 25.26 -1.23
C PRO A 146 -12.22 24.41 -0.40
N PRO A 147 -12.09 24.67 0.92
CA PRO A 147 -11.21 23.92 1.83
C PRO A 147 -11.36 22.40 1.75
N PRO A 148 -12.58 21.82 1.68
CA PRO A 148 -12.73 20.36 1.57
C PRO A 148 -12.08 19.78 0.32
N SER A 149 -12.15 20.50 -0.81
CA SER A 149 -11.57 20.04 -2.08
C SER A 149 -10.05 19.97 -2.04
N VAL A 150 -9.39 20.92 -1.36
CA VAL A 150 -7.94 20.90 -1.18
C VAL A 150 -7.56 19.74 -0.25
N HIS A 151 -8.27 19.59 0.85
CA HIS A 151 -8.02 18.55 1.83
C HIS A 151 -8.10 17.14 1.20
N GLU A 152 -9.16 16.86 0.41
CA GLU A 152 -9.30 15.60 -0.30
C GLU A 152 -8.22 15.40 -1.38
N MET A 153 -7.83 16.47 -2.08
CA MET A 153 -6.72 16.38 -3.04
C MET A 153 -5.40 16.03 -2.34
N ILE A 154 -5.07 16.69 -1.25
CA ILE A 154 -3.85 16.42 -0.46
C ILE A 154 -3.86 14.98 0.07
N LYS A 155 -4.99 14.50 0.58
CA LYS A 155 -5.15 13.08 0.96
C LYS A 155 -4.91 12.13 -0.21
N THR A 156 -5.47 12.44 -1.36
CA THR A 156 -5.31 11.62 -2.57
C THR A 156 -3.86 11.59 -3.03
N LEU A 157 -3.16 12.73 -3.02
CA LEU A 157 -1.75 12.79 -3.35
C LEU A 157 -0.88 11.98 -2.38
N GLU A 158 -1.19 12.03 -1.09
CA GLU A 158 -0.50 11.25 -0.05
C GLU A 158 -0.79 9.74 -0.20
N LEU A 159 -2.05 9.35 -0.43
CA LEU A 159 -2.44 7.97 -0.69
C LEU A 159 -1.76 7.38 -1.94
N ASN A 160 -1.54 8.21 -2.96
CA ASN A 160 -0.85 7.82 -4.19
C ASN A 160 0.69 7.84 -4.04
N GLY A 161 1.22 8.19 -2.85
CA GLY A 161 2.65 8.25 -2.62
C GLY A 161 3.37 9.36 -3.40
N LEU A 162 2.66 10.43 -3.76
CA LEU A 162 3.22 11.56 -4.49
C LEU A 162 3.76 12.65 -3.56
N ILE A 163 3.23 12.70 -2.34
CA ILE A 163 3.67 13.57 -1.25
C ILE A 163 3.70 12.79 0.06
N GLU A 164 4.43 13.33 1.02
CA GLU A 164 4.45 12.93 2.42
C GLU A 164 4.14 14.14 3.29
N ARG A 165 3.43 13.96 4.40
CA ARG A 165 3.20 15.01 5.39
C ARG A 165 3.26 14.45 6.81
N LYS A 166 3.56 15.32 7.76
CA LYS A 166 3.51 14.97 9.19
C LYS A 166 2.12 15.31 9.75
N PRO A 167 1.38 14.32 10.29
CA PRO A 167 0.08 14.55 10.89
C PRO A 167 0.16 15.61 11.99
N GLY A 168 -0.82 16.55 12.01
CA GLY A 168 -0.88 17.61 13.00
C GLY A 168 0.11 18.76 12.85
N GLN A 169 1.03 18.68 11.88
CA GLN A 169 1.99 19.75 11.61
C GLN A 169 1.65 20.47 10.30
N GLY A 170 1.28 21.75 10.40
CA GLY A 170 1.10 22.59 9.22
C GLY A 170 2.41 22.80 8.45
N ARG A 171 2.32 23.05 7.15
CA ARG A 171 3.49 23.29 6.27
C ARG A 171 4.53 22.16 6.28
N SER A 172 4.07 20.90 6.39
CA SER A 172 4.91 19.71 6.44
C SER A 172 4.89 18.86 5.16
N ILE A 173 4.29 19.38 4.10
CA ILE A 173 4.16 18.67 2.81
C ILE A 173 5.54 18.52 2.18
N ARG A 174 5.94 17.28 1.89
CA ARG A 174 7.16 16.96 1.17
C ARG A 174 6.81 16.25 -0.13
N LEU A 175 7.38 16.72 -1.24
CA LEU A 175 7.25 16.05 -2.53
C LEU A 175 8.06 14.76 -2.58
N LEU A 176 7.45 13.70 -3.11
CA LEU A 176 8.11 12.42 -3.39
C LEU A 176 8.30 12.19 -4.90
N VAL A 177 7.86 13.16 -5.73
CA VAL A 177 8.01 13.17 -7.18
C VAL A 177 9.21 14.03 -7.56
N GLN A 178 9.96 13.59 -8.57
CA GLN A 178 11.09 14.38 -9.08
C GLN A 178 10.61 15.63 -9.83
N PRO A 179 11.27 16.78 -9.67
CA PRO A 179 10.86 18.05 -10.28
C PRO A 179 10.73 18.01 -11.80
N GLU A 180 11.55 17.19 -12.45
CA GLU A 180 11.61 17.05 -13.92
C GLU A 180 10.31 16.47 -14.50
N HIS A 181 9.52 15.79 -13.68
CA HIS A 181 8.24 15.20 -14.08
C HIS A 181 7.04 16.12 -13.85
N LEU A 182 7.26 17.28 -13.22
CA LEU A 182 6.19 18.21 -12.91
C LEU A 182 5.80 19.00 -14.17
N PRO A 183 4.49 19.21 -14.43
CA PRO A 183 4.05 20.06 -15.51
C PRO A 183 4.37 21.53 -15.22
N ALA A 184 4.39 22.34 -16.27
CA ALA A 184 4.40 23.78 -16.08
C ALA A 184 3.16 24.22 -15.27
N LEU A 185 3.38 25.08 -14.27
CA LEU A 185 2.30 25.64 -13.47
C LEU A 185 1.46 26.61 -14.32
N ARG A 186 0.16 26.45 -14.29
CA ARG A 186 -0.79 27.29 -15.06
C ARG A 186 -1.69 28.05 -14.12
#